data_08e482184fd6fd8f91424f6c3e0f430e
#
_entry.id   08e482184fd6fd8f91424f6c3e0f430e
#
_cell.length_a   1.000
_cell.length_b   1.000
_cell.length_c   1.000
_cell.angle_alpha   90.00
_cell.angle_beta   90.00
_cell.angle_gamma   90.00
#
_symmetry.space_group_name_H-M   'P 1'
#
loop_
_entity.id
_entity.type
_entity.pdbx_description
1 polymer ?
#
loop_
_entity_poly.entity_id
_entity_poly.type
_entity_poly.pdbx_seq_one_letter_code
_entity_poly.pdbx_strand_id
1 'polypeptide(L)'
;MVPERSVIRFDHVPLAEIARSSEAAYPYEGCGALLGESGHARVMLPLPNTEKGTPRVRFEVSPKDYLRVEREADARGLRLLGFWHSHPDHPARPSATDLSCAWFGLLTVIVSVQKGRARDIGAWEIRAPELPFEPVEIECPDFAREAVTTLSREGEA
;
A
#
# COMPACT_ATOMS: atom_id res chain seq x y z
N MET A 1 -15.46 -17.89 -18.40
CA MET A 1 -15.74 -16.52 -17.92
C MET A 1 -14.50 -16.03 -17.16
N VAL A 2 -13.85 -14.98 -17.64
CA VAL A 2 -12.74 -14.36 -16.92
C VAL A 2 -13.34 -13.64 -15.72
N PRO A 3 -12.91 -13.91 -14.48
CA PRO A 3 -13.41 -13.17 -13.33
C PRO A 3 -13.11 -11.69 -13.51
N GLU A 4 -14.10 -10.85 -13.18
CA GLU A 4 -13.89 -9.40 -13.16
C GLU A 4 -12.68 -9.07 -12.28
N ARG A 5 -11.75 -8.28 -12.80
CA ARG A 5 -10.63 -7.80 -12.02
C ARG A 5 -11.16 -6.84 -10.97
N SER A 6 -10.76 -7.06 -9.73
CA SER A 6 -11.00 -6.08 -8.67
C SER A 6 -10.28 -4.79 -8.99
N VAL A 7 -10.94 -3.67 -8.70
CA VAL A 7 -10.40 -2.34 -8.95
C VAL A 7 -10.47 -1.54 -7.65
N ILE A 8 -9.39 -0.83 -7.33
CA ILE A 8 -9.36 0.17 -6.28
C ILE A 8 -9.15 1.55 -6.90
N ARG A 9 -10.05 2.47 -6.62
CA ARG A 9 -9.92 3.85 -7.02
C ARG A 9 -9.19 4.64 -5.94
N PHE A 10 -8.20 5.43 -6.32
CA PHE A 10 -7.48 6.32 -5.42
C PHE A 10 -7.78 7.78 -5.75
N ASP A 11 -7.98 8.59 -4.73
CA ASP A 11 -7.80 10.03 -4.87
C ASP A 11 -6.29 10.30 -5.05
N HIS A 12 -5.95 11.38 -5.74
CA HIS A 12 -4.54 11.65 -6.08
C HIS A 12 -3.68 12.00 -4.85
N VAL A 13 -4.25 12.68 -3.86
CA VAL A 13 -3.50 13.11 -2.66
C VAL A 13 -2.96 11.91 -1.86
N PRO A 14 -3.78 10.92 -1.46
CA PRO A 14 -3.25 9.78 -0.73
C PRO A 14 -2.22 8.97 -1.54
N LEU A 15 -2.38 8.86 -2.84
CA LEU A 15 -1.42 8.15 -3.67
C LEU A 15 -0.05 8.89 -3.72
N ALA A 16 -0.06 10.21 -3.84
CA ALA A 16 1.15 11.01 -3.79
C ALA A 16 1.82 10.96 -2.41
N GLU A 17 1.03 10.97 -1.34
CA GLU A 17 1.53 10.85 0.03
C GLU A 17 2.20 9.50 0.29
N ILE A 18 1.65 8.40 -0.24
CA ILE A 18 2.27 7.07 -0.17
C ILE A 18 3.66 7.10 -0.81
N ALA A 19 3.78 7.66 -2.00
CA ALA A 19 5.06 7.76 -2.68
C ALA A 19 6.09 8.56 -1.85
N ARG A 20 5.70 9.72 -1.35
CA ARG A 20 6.60 10.55 -0.53
C ARG A 20 6.99 9.88 0.78
N SER A 21 6.03 9.27 1.48
CA SER A 21 6.30 8.58 2.74
C SER A 21 7.21 7.37 2.54
N SER A 22 7.04 6.64 1.45
CA SER A 22 7.88 5.50 1.13
C SER A 22 9.33 5.91 0.80
N GLU A 23 9.51 7.02 0.10
CA GLU A 23 10.84 7.59 -0.15
C GLU A 23 11.50 8.08 1.12
N ALA A 24 10.74 8.74 2.00
CA ALA A 24 11.25 9.24 3.28
C ALA A 24 11.68 8.11 4.23
N ALA A 25 11.05 6.94 4.16
CA ALA A 25 11.40 5.79 4.98
C ALA A 25 12.66 5.06 4.50
N TYR A 26 12.99 5.15 3.22
CA TYR A 26 14.16 4.47 2.63
C TYR A 26 15.42 4.69 3.46
N PRO A 27 16.24 3.70 3.76
CA PRO A 27 16.30 2.34 3.23
C PRO A 27 15.44 1.30 3.99
N TYR A 28 14.53 1.75 4.83
CA TYR A 28 13.63 0.91 5.60
C TYR A 28 12.26 0.81 4.91
N GLU A 29 11.49 -0.23 5.23
CA GLU A 29 10.10 -0.30 4.78
C GLU A 29 9.27 0.77 5.51
N GLY A 30 8.65 1.65 4.73
CA GLY A 30 7.60 2.53 5.23
C GLY A 30 6.28 1.79 5.23
N CYS A 31 5.34 2.25 6.02
CA CYS A 31 3.99 1.67 6.06
C CYS A 31 2.94 2.71 6.47
N GLY A 32 1.70 2.36 6.24
CA GLY A 32 0.56 3.18 6.61
C GLY A 32 -0.76 2.50 6.32
N ALA A 33 -1.83 3.15 6.72
CA ALA A 33 -3.19 2.67 6.54
C ALA A 33 -3.90 3.43 5.42
N LEU A 34 -4.85 2.76 4.78
CA LEU A 34 -5.72 3.32 3.76
C LEU A 34 -7.15 3.34 4.26
N LEU A 35 -7.75 4.51 4.25
CA LEU A 35 -9.12 4.72 4.65
C LEU A 35 -9.96 5.19 3.46
N GLY A 36 -11.21 4.79 3.44
CA GLY A 36 -12.13 5.23 2.41
C GLY A 36 -13.48 4.53 2.50
N GLU A 37 -14.08 4.37 1.34
CA GLU A 37 -15.32 3.65 1.14
C GLU A 37 -15.03 2.41 0.31
N SER A 38 -15.98 1.50 0.19
CA SER A 38 -15.79 0.29 -0.60
C SER A 38 -15.29 0.62 -2.02
N GLY A 39 -14.11 0.13 -2.35
CA GLY A 39 -13.49 0.35 -3.67
C GLY A 39 -12.88 1.72 -3.90
N HIS A 40 -12.85 2.61 -2.90
CA HIS A 40 -12.34 3.98 -3.07
C HIS A 40 -11.46 4.43 -1.90
N ALA A 41 -10.17 4.49 -2.11
CA ALA A 41 -9.19 4.98 -1.13
C ALA A 41 -9.13 6.52 -1.17
N ARG A 42 -9.44 7.15 -0.05
CA ARG A 42 -9.57 8.61 0.07
C ARG A 42 -8.53 9.24 0.97
N VAL A 43 -8.04 8.50 1.95
CA VAL A 43 -7.12 9.00 2.98
C VAL A 43 -6.02 7.98 3.22
N MET A 44 -4.79 8.46 3.34
CA MET A 44 -3.66 7.68 3.80
C MET A 44 -3.21 8.20 5.17
N LEU A 45 -3.02 7.28 6.10
CA LEU A 45 -2.44 7.58 7.41
C LEU A 45 -1.06 6.93 7.49
N PRO A 46 0.02 7.73 7.61
CA PRO A 46 1.35 7.15 7.82
C PRO A 46 1.44 6.52 9.20
N LEU A 47 2.10 5.36 9.28
CA LEU A 47 2.30 4.64 10.52
C LEU A 47 3.79 4.38 10.74
N PRO A 48 4.26 4.37 11.99
CA PRO A 48 5.63 3.95 12.25
C PRO A 48 5.78 2.46 11.98
N ASN A 49 6.90 2.07 11.37
CA ASN A 49 7.29 0.66 11.27
C ASN A 49 7.92 0.27 12.60
N THR A 50 7.23 -0.56 13.38
CA THR A 50 7.69 -0.99 14.71
C THR A 50 8.53 -2.27 14.68
N GLU A 51 8.85 -2.79 13.50
CA GLU A 51 9.74 -3.93 13.34
C GLU A 51 11.15 -3.57 13.82
N LYS A 52 11.67 -4.33 14.79
CA LYS A 52 12.95 -4.03 15.45
C LYS A 52 14.14 -4.79 14.88
N GLY A 53 13.88 -5.95 14.27
CA GLY A 53 14.94 -6.84 13.79
C GLY A 53 15.41 -6.53 12.38
N THR A 54 14.48 -6.52 11.42
CA THR A 54 14.78 -6.40 9.99
C THR A 54 13.88 -5.39 9.29
N PRO A 55 13.92 -4.08 9.67
CA PRO A 55 13.00 -3.08 9.12
C PRO A 55 13.22 -2.78 7.63
N ARG A 56 14.31 -3.29 7.03
CA ARG A 56 14.55 -3.19 5.58
C ARG A 56 13.71 -4.14 4.74
N VAL A 57 13.26 -5.25 5.33
CA VAL A 57 12.56 -6.33 4.62
C VAL A 57 11.26 -6.73 5.29
N ARG A 58 10.90 -6.07 6.37
CA ARG A 58 9.67 -6.32 7.12
C ARG A 58 9.11 -5.02 7.68
N PHE A 59 7.80 -5.02 7.87
CA PHE A 59 7.14 -3.97 8.64
C PHE A 59 6.20 -4.61 9.66
N GLU A 60 5.93 -3.87 10.70
CA GLU A 60 4.99 -4.25 11.73
C GLU A 60 4.17 -3.03 12.15
N VAL A 61 2.88 -3.22 12.30
CA VAL A 61 1.99 -2.21 12.87
C VAL A 61 1.62 -2.64 14.29
N SER A 62 1.89 -1.77 15.26
CA SER A 62 1.58 -2.08 16.66
C SER A 62 0.07 -2.14 16.89
N PRO A 63 -0.40 -2.93 17.88
CA PRO A 63 -1.83 -2.93 18.24
C PRO A 63 -2.37 -1.53 18.61
N LYS A 64 -1.55 -0.70 19.22
CA LYS A 64 -1.89 0.69 19.56
C LYS A 64 -2.13 1.54 18.31
N ASP A 65 -1.27 1.41 17.30
CA ASP A 65 -1.43 2.13 16.03
C ASP A 65 -2.62 1.61 15.24
N TYR A 66 -2.86 0.31 15.25
CA TYR A 66 -4.05 -0.28 14.62
C TYR A 66 -5.33 0.31 15.22
N LEU A 67 -5.41 0.38 16.55
CA LEU A 67 -6.56 0.95 17.23
C LEU A 67 -6.75 2.43 16.91
N ARG A 68 -5.65 3.18 16.81
CA ARG A 68 -5.66 4.58 16.38
C ARG A 68 -6.24 4.74 14.98
N VAL A 69 -5.85 3.86 14.06
CA VAL A 69 -6.37 3.85 12.69
C VAL A 69 -7.89 3.63 12.67
N GLU A 70 -8.39 2.67 13.44
CA GLU A 70 -9.83 2.41 13.52
C GLU A 70 -10.59 3.62 14.07
N ARG A 71 -10.05 4.29 15.09
CA ARG A 71 -10.65 5.49 15.67
C ARG A 71 -10.67 6.65 14.66
N GLU A 72 -9.59 6.82 13.90
CA GLU A 72 -9.54 7.84 12.83
C GLU A 72 -10.57 7.55 11.74
N ALA A 73 -10.71 6.30 11.33
CA ALA A 73 -11.70 5.91 10.35
C ALA A 73 -13.11 6.25 10.84
N ASP A 74 -13.44 5.86 12.06
CA ASP A 74 -14.75 6.15 12.66
C ASP A 74 -15.02 7.66 12.75
N ALA A 75 -14.03 8.43 13.20
CA ALA A 75 -14.15 9.90 13.32
C ALA A 75 -14.41 10.58 11.97
N ARG A 76 -13.92 9.99 10.88
CA ARG A 76 -14.10 10.51 9.52
C ARG A 76 -15.31 9.93 8.79
N GLY A 77 -16.02 8.99 9.40
CA GLY A 77 -17.10 8.25 8.73
C GLY A 77 -16.59 7.37 7.59
N LEU A 78 -15.33 6.91 7.68
CA LEU A 78 -14.69 6.07 6.70
C LEU A 78 -14.42 4.67 7.25
N ARG A 79 -13.93 3.78 6.39
CA ARG A 79 -13.57 2.41 6.73
C ARG A 79 -12.09 2.18 6.49
N LEU A 80 -11.50 1.28 7.28
CA LEU A 80 -10.18 0.76 6.99
C LEU A 80 -10.28 -0.15 5.76
N LEU A 81 -9.60 0.22 4.68
CA LEU A 81 -9.56 -0.56 3.44
C LEU A 81 -8.39 -1.53 3.42
N GLY A 82 -7.27 -1.16 4.01
CA GLY A 82 -6.08 -1.96 4.03
C GLY A 82 -4.85 -1.18 4.46
N PHE A 83 -3.69 -1.74 4.17
CA PHE A 83 -2.39 -1.15 4.51
C PHE A 83 -1.51 -1.06 3.28
N TRP A 84 -0.61 -0.10 3.28
CA TRP A 84 0.46 -0.02 2.30
C TRP A 84 1.81 -0.21 3.01
N HIS A 85 2.77 -0.72 2.28
CA HIS A 85 4.18 -0.73 2.68
C HIS A 85 5.08 -0.58 1.46
N SER A 86 6.33 -0.22 1.71
CA SER A 86 7.32 -0.10 0.64
C SER A 86 8.31 -1.26 0.66
N HIS A 87 8.84 -1.57 -0.53
CA HIS A 87 9.90 -2.55 -0.75
C HIS A 87 11.17 -1.80 -1.16
N PRO A 88 12.11 -1.53 -0.22
CA PRO A 88 13.38 -0.92 -0.58
C PRO A 88 14.19 -1.82 -1.51
N ASP A 89 14.49 -1.32 -2.71
CA ASP A 89 15.27 -2.00 -3.75
C ASP A 89 14.73 -3.37 -4.20
N HIS A 90 13.42 -3.60 -4.00
CA HIS A 90 12.72 -4.80 -4.45
C HIS A 90 11.45 -4.44 -5.22
N PRO A 91 10.95 -5.34 -6.11
CA PRO A 91 9.74 -5.07 -6.89
C PRO A 91 8.49 -4.88 -6.02
N ALA A 92 7.48 -4.19 -6.58
CA ALA A 92 6.18 -3.96 -5.95
C ALA A 92 5.29 -5.21 -6.02
N ARG A 93 5.80 -6.33 -5.56
CA ARG A 93 5.12 -7.62 -5.53
C ARG A 93 5.19 -8.22 -4.13
N PRO A 94 4.13 -8.93 -3.69
CA PRO A 94 4.15 -9.57 -2.39
C PRO A 94 5.30 -10.55 -2.23
N SER A 95 6.00 -10.47 -1.10
CA SER A 95 7.01 -11.44 -0.70
C SER A 95 6.36 -12.60 0.07
N ALA A 96 7.14 -13.66 0.32
CA ALA A 96 6.70 -14.75 1.20
C ALA A 96 6.38 -14.24 2.61
N THR A 97 7.13 -13.26 3.10
CA THR A 97 6.87 -12.60 4.38
C THR A 97 5.55 -11.85 4.35
N ASP A 98 5.28 -11.10 3.28
CA ASP A 98 4.00 -10.39 3.10
C ASP A 98 2.83 -11.37 3.15
N LEU A 99 2.93 -12.51 2.47
CA LEU A 99 1.88 -13.51 2.47
C LEU A 99 1.64 -14.10 3.86
N SER A 100 2.70 -14.36 4.62
CA SER A 100 2.58 -14.92 5.98
C SER A 100 1.98 -13.94 6.99
N CYS A 101 2.09 -12.64 6.73
CA CYS A 101 1.58 -11.57 7.59
C CYS A 101 0.31 -10.91 7.05
N ALA A 102 -0.18 -11.36 5.91
CA ALA A 102 -1.31 -10.73 5.23
C ALA A 102 -2.62 -10.94 5.97
N TRP A 103 -3.47 -9.96 5.85
CA TRP A 103 -4.77 -9.94 6.50
C TRP A 103 -5.87 -10.17 5.46
N PHE A 104 -6.56 -11.28 5.62
CA PHE A 104 -7.71 -11.60 4.80
C PHE A 104 -8.77 -10.48 4.86
N GLY A 105 -9.27 -10.11 3.69
CA GLY A 105 -10.30 -9.08 3.58
C GLY A 105 -9.79 -7.64 3.56
N LEU A 106 -8.49 -7.42 3.66
CA LEU A 106 -7.87 -6.10 3.54
C LEU A 106 -7.02 -5.99 2.30
N LEU A 107 -7.02 -4.79 1.71
CA LEU A 107 -6.17 -4.46 0.58
C LEU A 107 -4.71 -4.33 1.04
N THR A 108 -3.80 -4.85 0.23
CA THR A 108 -2.34 -4.66 0.41
C THR A 108 -1.82 -3.85 -0.76
N VAL A 109 -1.22 -2.70 -0.48
CA VAL A 109 -0.57 -1.86 -1.48
C VAL A 109 0.92 -1.87 -1.23
N ILE A 110 1.71 -2.08 -2.28
CA ILE A 110 3.16 -2.20 -2.20
C ILE A 110 3.79 -1.19 -3.14
N VAL A 111 4.75 -0.42 -2.64
CA VAL A 111 5.52 0.56 -3.42
C VAL A 111 6.96 0.10 -3.52
N SER A 112 7.46 -0.02 -4.74
CA SER A 112 8.88 -0.28 -4.97
C SER A 112 9.67 1.03 -4.88
N VAL A 113 10.61 1.10 -3.94
CA VAL A 113 11.51 2.25 -3.78
C VAL A 113 12.92 1.81 -4.14
N GLN A 114 13.40 2.27 -5.28
CA GLN A 114 14.73 1.91 -5.80
C GLN A 114 15.68 3.08 -5.66
N LYS A 115 16.77 2.89 -4.92
CA LYS A 115 17.78 3.93 -4.65
C LYS A 115 17.15 5.22 -4.12
N GLY A 116 16.15 5.07 -3.22
CA GLY A 116 15.49 6.19 -2.58
C GLY A 116 14.35 6.82 -3.37
N ARG A 117 13.98 6.27 -4.54
CA ARG A 117 12.89 6.80 -5.37
C ARG A 117 11.80 5.77 -5.59
N ALA A 118 10.55 6.19 -5.37
CA ALA A 118 9.38 5.38 -5.68
C ALA A 118 9.27 5.20 -7.20
N ARG A 119 9.27 3.93 -7.66
CA ARG A 119 9.33 3.59 -9.09
C ARG A 119 8.11 2.84 -9.58
N ASP A 120 7.44 2.10 -8.71
CA ASP A 120 6.32 1.27 -9.09
C ASP A 120 5.39 1.09 -7.89
N ILE A 121 4.13 0.81 -8.15
CA ILE A 121 3.13 0.55 -7.13
C ILE A 121 2.18 -0.54 -7.61
N GLY A 122 1.85 -1.45 -6.72
CA GLY A 122 0.87 -2.50 -6.97
C GLY A 122 -0.12 -2.64 -5.83
N ALA A 123 -1.30 -3.12 -6.13
CA ALA A 123 -2.33 -3.44 -5.15
C ALA A 123 -2.70 -4.91 -5.26
N TRP A 124 -2.97 -5.52 -4.14
CA TRP A 124 -3.16 -6.95 -4.00
C TRP A 124 -4.23 -7.26 -2.97
N GLU A 125 -4.90 -8.38 -3.12
CA GLU A 125 -5.87 -8.86 -2.12
C GLU A 125 -5.80 -10.38 -1.98
N ILE A 126 -6.23 -10.88 -0.81
CA ILE A 126 -6.46 -12.30 -0.58
C ILE A 126 -7.96 -12.48 -0.44
N ARG A 127 -8.58 -13.18 -1.40
CA ARG A 127 -10.05 -13.31 -1.48
C ARG A 127 -10.63 -14.31 -0.50
N ALA A 128 -9.84 -15.29 -0.08
CA ALA A 128 -10.25 -16.29 0.89
C ALA A 128 -9.02 -16.77 1.67
N PRO A 129 -9.20 -17.31 2.89
CA PRO A 129 -8.09 -17.90 3.64
C PRO A 129 -7.33 -18.93 2.81
N GLU A 130 -6.01 -18.97 2.94
CA GLU A 130 -5.08 -19.89 2.26
C GLU A 130 -4.97 -19.71 0.74
N LEU A 131 -5.66 -18.75 0.15
CA LEU A 131 -5.47 -18.41 -1.26
C LEU A 131 -4.26 -17.47 -1.44
N PRO A 132 -3.63 -17.49 -2.63
CA PRO A 132 -2.55 -16.56 -2.94
C PRO A 132 -3.08 -15.13 -3.09
N PHE A 133 -2.18 -14.16 -3.06
CA PHE A 133 -2.48 -12.81 -3.45
C PHE A 133 -2.95 -12.73 -4.90
N GLU A 134 -3.99 -11.93 -5.14
CA GLU A 134 -4.44 -11.60 -6.47
C GLU A 134 -4.26 -10.11 -6.73
N PRO A 135 -3.84 -9.71 -7.95
CA PRO A 135 -3.66 -8.30 -8.28
C PRO A 135 -5.00 -7.58 -8.32
N VAL A 136 -4.97 -6.34 -7.85
CA VAL A 136 -6.09 -5.39 -7.91
C VAL A 136 -5.64 -4.24 -8.80
N GLU A 137 -6.49 -3.85 -9.76
CA GLU A 137 -6.19 -2.72 -10.63
C GLU A 137 -6.31 -1.40 -9.87
N ILE A 138 -5.33 -0.51 -10.03
CA ILE A 138 -5.35 0.83 -9.44
C ILE A 138 -5.87 1.82 -10.48
N GLU A 139 -6.94 2.52 -10.15
CA GLU A 139 -7.46 3.64 -10.92
C GLU A 139 -7.29 4.94 -10.15
N CYS A 140 -6.77 5.97 -10.84
CA CYS A 140 -6.76 7.32 -10.32
C CYS A 140 -7.01 8.28 -11.50
N PRO A 141 -8.24 8.78 -11.65
CA PRO A 141 -8.67 9.43 -12.89
C PRO A 141 -7.90 10.69 -13.27
N ASP A 142 -7.42 11.47 -12.30
CA ASP A 142 -6.93 12.82 -12.58
C ASP A 142 -5.41 13.01 -12.47
N PHE A 143 -4.74 12.24 -11.67
CA PHE A 143 -3.32 12.49 -11.38
C PHE A 143 -2.43 11.25 -11.45
N ALA A 144 -2.93 10.10 -11.09
CA ALA A 144 -2.07 8.93 -10.91
C ALA A 144 -1.64 8.27 -12.22
N ARG A 145 -2.35 8.49 -13.33
CA ARG A 145 -1.82 8.06 -14.63
C ARG A 145 -0.50 8.77 -14.94
N GLU A 146 -0.41 10.05 -14.61
CA GLU A 146 0.83 10.82 -14.78
C GLU A 146 1.86 10.45 -13.71
N ALA A 147 1.46 10.31 -12.45
CA ALA A 147 2.36 9.93 -11.37
C ALA A 147 2.89 8.50 -11.50
N VAL A 148 2.01 7.53 -11.77
CA VAL A 148 2.42 6.13 -12.00
C VAL A 148 3.21 6.00 -13.30
N THR A 149 2.84 6.73 -14.35
CA THR A 149 3.59 6.77 -15.60
C THR A 149 4.93 7.48 -15.42
N THR A 150 5.00 8.51 -14.59
CA THR A 150 6.26 9.19 -14.26
C THR A 150 7.17 8.26 -13.45
N LEU A 151 6.64 7.53 -12.48
CA LEU A 151 7.40 6.53 -11.73
C LEU A 151 7.96 5.45 -12.67
N SER A 152 7.16 4.98 -13.63
CA SER A 152 7.59 3.97 -14.59
C SER A 152 8.62 4.51 -15.59
N ARG A 153 8.48 5.75 -16.07
CA ARG A 153 9.38 6.36 -17.04
C ARG A 153 10.75 6.74 -16.47
N GLU A 154 10.79 7.19 -15.22
CA GLU A 154 12.06 7.49 -14.55
C GLU A 154 12.86 6.22 -14.25
N GLY A 155 12.24 5.04 -14.28
CA GLY A 155 12.91 3.75 -14.17
C GLY A 155 13.59 3.26 -15.45
N GLU A 156 13.26 3.84 -16.60
CA GLU A 156 13.82 3.48 -17.93
C GLU A 156 15.01 4.34 -18.38
N ALA A 157 15.36 5.35 -17.61
CA ALA A 157 16.45 6.26 -17.95
C ALA A 157 17.80 5.81 -17.40
#